data_43a4df52bcc70f7529b038fd50792feb
#
_entry.id   43a4df52bcc70f7529b038fd50792feb
#
_cell.length_a   1.000
_cell.length_b   1.000
_cell.length_c   1.000
_cell.angle_alpha   90.00
_cell.angle_beta   90.00
_cell.angle_gamma   90.00
#
_symmetry.space_group_name_H-M   'P 1'
#
loop_
_entity.id
_entity.type
_entity.pdbx_description
1 polymer ?
#
loop_
_entity_poly.entity_id
_entity_poly.type
_entity_poly.pdbx_seq_one_letter_code
_entity_poly.pdbx_strand_id
1 'polypeptide(L)'
;MKPSDPETRARAAFALLLLINLFNYIDRYVLAATVGPIKKTFFDPNAGGAVGSNSLNMAIAWFQNRLGFKPEDALLGLLGTAFMLIYMVGAPIFARLAESKSRWGIVGLGVILWSLASGASGLAATFFILLFTRCCVGIGEAAYGPVAPAMISDLYSIESRGRVLAWFYAAIPVGSALGYVLGGLVANSGIGNWSARWIGTGSESWRWAFFIVTLPGIILGLSSLFMREPAHREPGLSNSGKAAAVPWRQYRILLHTPSYVLCTLGMTAMTFAIGGIGFWMPYYLESRPGAPANATIIFGAITAVAGLSATLLGGIAGDKLRARFPGSYFLVSALAMLAGFPIFLAALRAPFPWAIWIFIFLACFCLFFNTGPTNTILANVTRPSMRAIGFAVNIFIIHALGDVISPVAIGCLNDWFRDMNKSFIAVGLMFPAAGIFWLAGTRYLQRDTAAASAGNAGVPPARLQRI
;
A
#
# COMPACT_ATOMS: atom_id res chain seq x y z
N MET A 1 -9.36 -4.67 -40.58
CA MET A 1 -8.52 -3.84 -39.69
C MET A 1 -7.07 -4.24 -39.89
N LYS A 2 -6.19 -3.31 -40.30
CA LYS A 2 -4.74 -3.56 -40.36
C LYS A 2 -4.23 -4.01 -39.00
N PRO A 3 -3.37 -5.01 -38.90
CA PRO A 3 -2.80 -5.42 -37.62
C PRO A 3 -2.06 -4.21 -37.04
N SER A 4 -2.50 -3.76 -35.85
CA SER A 4 -1.84 -2.65 -35.15
C SER A 4 -0.39 -3.04 -34.86
N ASP A 5 0.54 -2.09 -35.06
CA ASP A 5 1.96 -2.20 -34.79
C ASP A 5 2.22 -2.78 -33.38
N PRO A 6 3.19 -3.71 -33.19
CA PRO A 6 3.54 -4.29 -31.89
C PRO A 6 3.80 -3.24 -30.80
N GLU A 7 4.42 -2.11 -31.15
CA GLU A 7 4.69 -1.02 -30.22
C GLU A 7 3.39 -0.32 -29.76
N THR A 8 2.45 -0.09 -30.68
CA THR A 8 1.13 0.48 -30.36
C THR A 8 0.36 -0.43 -29.43
N ARG A 9 0.45 -1.75 -29.60
CA ARG A 9 -0.19 -2.74 -28.70
C ARG A 9 0.44 -2.72 -27.32
N ALA A 10 1.76 -2.65 -27.20
CA ALA A 10 2.47 -2.58 -25.93
C ALA A 10 2.10 -1.31 -25.16
N ARG A 11 2.01 -0.16 -25.86
CA ARG A 11 1.58 1.12 -25.26
C ARG A 11 0.13 1.06 -24.78
N ALA A 12 -0.79 0.48 -25.55
CA ALA A 12 -2.19 0.32 -25.15
C ALA A 12 -2.33 -0.61 -23.94
N ALA A 13 -1.61 -1.73 -23.90
CA ALA A 13 -1.57 -2.64 -22.78
C ALA A 13 -1.03 -1.97 -21.51
N PHE A 14 0.06 -1.21 -21.64
CA PHE A 14 0.63 -0.46 -20.53
C PHE A 14 -0.34 0.62 -20.01
N ALA A 15 -0.96 1.39 -20.91
CA ALA A 15 -1.93 2.41 -20.52
C ALA A 15 -3.11 1.81 -19.76
N LEU A 16 -3.64 0.67 -20.19
CA LEU A 16 -4.71 -0.03 -19.50
C LEU A 16 -4.26 -0.51 -18.11
N LEU A 17 -3.09 -1.16 -18.00
CA LEU A 17 -2.54 -1.60 -16.71
C LEU A 17 -2.27 -0.41 -15.78
N LEU A 18 -1.77 0.72 -16.29
CA LEU A 18 -1.56 1.93 -15.52
C LEU A 18 -2.87 2.51 -14.99
N LEU A 19 -3.91 2.59 -15.82
CA LEU A 19 -5.23 3.04 -15.40
C LEU A 19 -5.84 2.11 -14.35
N ILE A 20 -5.75 0.81 -14.54
CA ILE A 20 -6.21 -0.17 -13.54
C ILE A 20 -5.48 0.04 -12.21
N ASN A 21 -4.15 0.25 -12.25
CA ASN A 21 -3.37 0.52 -11.04
C ASN A 21 -3.80 1.81 -10.34
N LEU A 22 -4.05 2.86 -11.10
CA LEU A 22 -4.56 4.12 -10.58
C LEU A 22 -5.90 3.92 -9.86
N PHE A 23 -6.87 3.24 -10.51
CA PHE A 23 -8.18 2.96 -9.92
C PHE A 23 -8.11 2.02 -8.72
N ASN A 24 -7.19 1.06 -8.72
CA ASN A 24 -6.91 0.20 -7.58
C ASN A 24 -6.56 1.01 -6.33
N TYR A 25 -5.65 1.98 -6.46
CA TYR A 25 -5.28 2.84 -5.33
C TYR A 25 -6.36 3.86 -4.97
N ILE A 26 -7.15 4.36 -5.93
CA ILE A 26 -8.33 5.19 -5.63
C ILE A 26 -9.29 4.41 -4.73
N ASP A 27 -9.66 3.18 -5.09
CA ASP A 27 -10.61 2.35 -4.34
C ASP A 27 -10.12 2.05 -2.91
N ARG A 28 -8.85 1.72 -2.75
CA ARG A 28 -8.25 1.50 -1.42
C ARG A 28 -8.39 2.70 -0.49
N TYR A 29 -8.12 3.89 -1.01
CA TYR A 29 -8.08 5.10 -0.18
C TYR A 29 -9.44 5.80 -0.04
N VAL A 30 -10.43 5.46 -0.86
CA VAL A 30 -11.83 5.83 -0.63
C VAL A 30 -12.32 5.29 0.72
N LEU A 31 -11.98 4.05 1.10
CA LEU A 31 -12.31 3.50 2.41
C LEU A 31 -11.71 4.35 3.54
N ALA A 32 -10.41 4.65 3.47
CA ALA A 32 -9.73 5.45 4.49
C ALA A 32 -10.33 6.85 4.65
N ALA A 33 -10.76 7.47 3.53
CA ALA A 33 -11.43 8.78 3.54
C ALA A 33 -12.84 8.74 4.13
N THR A 34 -13.47 7.58 4.20
CA THR A 34 -14.87 7.44 4.66
C THR A 34 -15.00 6.77 6.02
N VAL A 35 -13.90 6.50 6.73
CA VAL A 35 -13.90 5.85 8.06
C VAL A 35 -14.77 6.59 9.07
N GLY A 36 -14.71 7.92 9.12
CA GLY A 36 -15.53 8.73 10.03
C GLY A 36 -17.04 8.57 9.80
N PRO A 37 -17.55 8.79 8.58
CA PRO A 37 -18.93 8.50 8.23
C PRO A 37 -19.35 7.04 8.47
N ILE A 38 -18.53 6.07 8.13
CA ILE A 38 -18.78 4.64 8.38
C ILE A 38 -18.94 4.38 9.88
N LYS A 39 -18.06 4.97 10.72
CA LYS A 39 -18.17 4.88 12.17
C LYS A 39 -19.52 5.40 12.66
N LYS A 40 -19.95 6.56 12.20
CA LYS A 40 -21.26 7.13 12.56
C LYS A 40 -22.40 6.22 12.15
N THR A 41 -22.35 5.61 10.96
CA THR A 41 -23.42 4.73 10.46
C THR A 41 -23.58 3.46 11.31
N PHE A 42 -22.50 2.80 11.72
CA PHE A 42 -22.59 1.47 12.35
C PHE A 42 -22.40 1.47 13.86
N PHE A 43 -21.78 2.49 14.44
CA PHE A 43 -21.43 2.51 15.88
C PHE A 43 -22.09 3.64 16.67
N ASP A 44 -22.75 4.64 16.02
CA ASP A 44 -23.48 5.69 16.72
C ASP A 44 -24.89 5.19 17.09
N PRO A 45 -25.25 5.11 18.39
CA PRO A 45 -26.57 4.68 18.82
C PRO A 45 -27.71 5.59 18.36
N ASN A 46 -27.40 6.87 18.04
CA ASN A 46 -28.38 7.87 17.64
C ASN A 46 -28.54 8.00 16.12
N ALA A 47 -27.67 7.35 15.33
CA ALA A 47 -27.84 7.30 13.90
C ALA A 47 -29.00 6.37 13.57
N GLY A 48 -30.18 6.89 13.24
CA GLY A 48 -31.41 6.13 12.93
C GLY A 48 -31.33 5.15 11.74
N GLY A 49 -30.14 4.76 11.34
CA GLY A 49 -29.84 3.64 10.43
C GLY A 49 -30.08 2.30 11.13
N ALA A 50 -30.13 1.21 10.40
CA ALA A 50 -30.29 -0.15 10.94
C ALA A 50 -29.23 -0.44 11.99
N VAL A 51 -29.49 0.12 13.16
CA VAL A 51 -28.68 0.14 14.36
C VAL A 51 -28.20 -1.25 14.60
N GLY A 52 -26.94 -1.41 14.58
CA GLY A 52 -26.14 -2.53 14.96
C GLY A 52 -26.93 -3.81 14.97
N SER A 53 -26.81 -4.62 13.91
CA SER A 53 -27.40 -5.96 13.98
C SER A 53 -27.08 -6.50 15.37
N ASN A 54 -28.01 -7.17 16.02
CA ASN A 54 -27.78 -7.79 17.34
C ASN A 54 -26.42 -8.50 17.41
N SER A 55 -25.96 -9.02 16.26
CA SER A 55 -24.65 -9.63 16.06
C SER A 55 -23.44 -8.68 16.28
N LEU A 56 -23.50 -7.42 15.85
CA LEU A 56 -22.39 -6.47 16.09
C LEU A 56 -22.34 -6.09 17.57
N ASN A 57 -23.49 -5.79 18.17
CA ASN A 57 -23.57 -5.48 19.60
C ASN A 57 -23.14 -6.68 20.47
N MET A 58 -23.50 -7.91 20.09
CA MET A 58 -23.03 -9.12 20.75
C MET A 58 -21.50 -9.28 20.61
N ALA A 59 -20.94 -9.04 19.44
CA ALA A 59 -19.50 -9.10 19.22
C ALA A 59 -18.78 -8.04 20.07
N ILE A 60 -19.25 -6.79 20.05
CA ILE A 60 -18.68 -5.71 20.87
C ILE A 60 -18.74 -6.08 22.36
N ALA A 61 -19.88 -6.56 22.85
CA ALA A 61 -20.04 -6.95 24.25
C ALA A 61 -19.10 -8.12 24.62
N TRP A 62 -18.97 -9.12 23.73
CA TRP A 62 -18.07 -10.25 23.95
C TRP A 62 -16.60 -9.82 24.06
N PHE A 63 -16.15 -8.96 23.14
CA PHE A 63 -14.80 -8.40 23.17
C PHE A 63 -14.59 -7.47 24.36
N GLN A 64 -15.58 -6.61 24.69
CA GLN A 64 -15.49 -5.71 25.83
C GLN A 64 -15.32 -6.47 27.15
N ASN A 65 -16.03 -7.59 27.32
CA ASN A 65 -15.89 -8.44 28.50
C ASN A 65 -14.50 -9.10 28.60
N ARG A 66 -13.82 -9.31 27.48
CA ARG A 66 -12.50 -9.93 27.43
C ARG A 66 -11.34 -8.92 27.46
N LEU A 67 -11.50 -7.78 26.80
CA LEU A 67 -10.45 -6.78 26.62
C LEU A 67 -10.54 -5.61 27.60
N GLY A 68 -11.68 -5.42 28.25
CA GLY A 68 -11.92 -4.30 29.19
C GLY A 68 -12.23 -2.96 28.51
N PHE A 69 -12.33 -2.91 27.15
CA PHE A 69 -12.70 -1.72 26.38
C PHE A 69 -13.58 -2.11 25.19
N LYS A 70 -14.34 -1.12 24.65
CA LYS A 70 -15.16 -1.32 23.43
C LYS A 70 -14.27 -1.25 22.20
N PRO A 71 -14.20 -2.30 21.35
CA PRO A 71 -13.30 -2.37 20.21
C PRO A 71 -13.88 -1.75 18.93
N GLU A 72 -14.46 -0.55 19.00
CA GLU A 72 -15.13 0.09 17.84
C GLU A 72 -14.12 0.48 16.75
N ASP A 73 -13.04 1.13 17.13
CA ASP A 73 -11.99 1.54 16.20
C ASP A 73 -11.12 0.35 15.75
N ALA A 74 -10.92 -0.64 16.62
CA ALA A 74 -10.29 -1.90 16.23
C ALA A 74 -11.08 -2.61 15.12
N LEU A 75 -12.40 -2.67 15.24
CA LEU A 75 -13.27 -3.24 14.21
C LEU A 75 -13.22 -2.42 12.90
N LEU A 76 -13.21 -1.09 12.97
CA LEU A 76 -13.02 -0.26 11.79
C LEU A 76 -11.67 -0.50 11.12
N GLY A 77 -10.58 -0.59 11.90
CA GLY A 77 -9.27 -0.94 11.39
C GLY A 77 -9.24 -2.33 10.72
N LEU A 78 -10.09 -3.25 11.19
CA LEU A 78 -10.22 -4.58 10.60
C LEU A 78 -10.69 -4.56 9.14
N LEU A 79 -11.41 -3.52 8.71
CA LEU A 79 -11.80 -3.37 7.29
C LEU A 79 -10.58 -3.25 6.37
N GLY A 80 -9.55 -2.52 6.79
CA GLY A 80 -8.29 -2.43 6.06
C GLY A 80 -7.43 -3.69 6.18
N THR A 81 -7.31 -4.23 7.40
CA THR A 81 -6.55 -5.45 7.69
C THR A 81 -7.12 -6.67 6.96
N ALA A 82 -8.44 -6.89 6.97
CA ALA A 82 -9.06 -8.04 6.30
C ALA A 82 -8.83 -8.01 4.80
N PHE A 83 -8.98 -6.84 4.19
CA PHE A 83 -8.66 -6.63 2.77
C PHE A 83 -7.20 -7.01 2.47
N MET A 84 -6.24 -6.43 3.22
CA MET A 84 -4.82 -6.62 2.94
C MET A 84 -4.34 -8.05 3.23
N LEU A 85 -4.90 -8.69 4.26
CA LEU A 85 -4.60 -10.09 4.59
C LEU A 85 -5.03 -11.02 3.45
N ILE A 86 -6.27 -10.86 2.95
CA ILE A 86 -6.77 -11.67 1.85
C ILE A 86 -5.99 -11.41 0.56
N TYR A 87 -5.66 -10.15 0.26
CA TYR A 87 -4.78 -9.79 -0.84
C TYR A 87 -3.43 -10.51 -0.76
N MET A 88 -2.77 -10.46 0.40
CA MET A 88 -1.46 -11.07 0.62
C MET A 88 -1.48 -12.60 0.44
N VAL A 89 -2.51 -13.27 0.96
CA VAL A 89 -2.66 -14.73 0.81
C VAL A 89 -3.04 -15.11 -0.61
N GLY A 90 -3.86 -14.31 -1.28
CA GLY A 90 -4.32 -14.56 -2.65
C GLY A 90 -3.24 -14.34 -3.71
N ALA A 91 -2.36 -13.35 -3.51
CA ALA A 91 -1.36 -12.94 -4.51
C ALA A 91 -0.47 -14.10 -5.02
N PRO A 92 0.12 -14.97 -4.18
CA PRO A 92 0.89 -16.12 -4.65
C PRO A 92 0.05 -17.14 -5.45
N ILE A 93 -1.22 -17.29 -5.10
CA ILE A 93 -2.15 -18.20 -5.78
C ILE A 93 -2.40 -17.72 -7.20
N PHE A 94 -2.75 -16.45 -7.37
CA PHE A 94 -2.99 -15.85 -8.68
C PHE A 94 -1.73 -15.71 -9.52
N ALA A 95 -0.58 -15.46 -8.90
CA ALA A 95 0.71 -15.48 -9.59
C ALA A 95 0.97 -16.84 -10.27
N ARG A 96 0.75 -17.95 -9.56
CA ARG A 96 0.85 -19.30 -10.13
C ARG A 96 -0.21 -19.59 -11.19
N LEU A 97 -1.44 -19.13 -10.97
CA LEU A 97 -2.52 -19.32 -11.94
C LEU A 97 -2.20 -18.61 -13.26
N ALA A 98 -1.55 -17.45 -13.20
CA ALA A 98 -1.13 -16.65 -14.34
C ALA A 98 -0.02 -17.30 -15.20
N GLU A 99 0.68 -18.33 -14.67
CA GLU A 99 1.64 -19.11 -15.44
C GLU A 99 0.95 -20.10 -16.40
N SER A 100 -0.28 -20.53 -16.07
CA SER A 100 -1.00 -21.58 -16.84
C SER A 100 -2.26 -21.08 -17.55
N LYS A 101 -2.77 -19.92 -17.18
CA LYS A 101 -4.01 -19.33 -17.71
C LYS A 101 -3.73 -17.97 -18.34
N SER A 102 -4.72 -17.47 -19.11
CA SER A 102 -4.64 -16.12 -19.67
C SER A 102 -4.48 -15.07 -18.58
N ARG A 103 -3.40 -14.31 -18.65
CA ARG A 103 -3.09 -13.23 -17.68
C ARG A 103 -4.11 -12.10 -17.79
N TRP A 104 -4.51 -11.73 -19.00
CA TRP A 104 -5.56 -10.74 -19.21
C TRP A 104 -6.92 -11.23 -18.68
N GLY A 105 -7.22 -12.52 -18.81
CA GLY A 105 -8.42 -13.13 -18.22
C GLY A 105 -8.41 -13.02 -16.69
N ILE A 106 -7.28 -13.33 -16.04
CA ILE A 106 -7.13 -13.23 -14.58
C ILE A 106 -7.24 -11.78 -14.14
N VAL A 107 -6.55 -10.85 -14.79
CA VAL A 107 -6.62 -9.41 -14.51
C VAL A 107 -8.05 -8.91 -14.69
N GLY A 108 -8.69 -9.18 -15.83
CA GLY A 108 -10.03 -8.68 -16.13
C GLY A 108 -11.09 -9.18 -15.14
N LEU A 109 -11.09 -10.48 -14.83
CA LEU A 109 -12.01 -11.06 -13.84
C LEU A 109 -11.72 -10.53 -12.42
N GLY A 110 -10.46 -10.39 -12.06
CA GLY A 110 -10.07 -9.79 -10.78
C GLY A 110 -10.55 -8.36 -10.64
N VAL A 111 -10.34 -7.52 -11.67
CA VAL A 111 -10.80 -6.11 -11.70
C VAL A 111 -12.31 -6.03 -11.59
N ILE A 112 -13.07 -6.86 -12.33
CA ILE A 112 -14.53 -6.91 -12.25
C ILE A 112 -14.96 -7.31 -10.83
N LEU A 113 -14.34 -8.35 -10.26
CA LEU A 113 -14.69 -8.85 -8.94
C LEU A 113 -14.49 -7.77 -7.87
N TRP A 114 -13.30 -7.11 -7.83
CA TRP A 114 -13.09 -6.09 -6.81
C TRP A 114 -13.99 -4.87 -7.01
N SER A 115 -14.27 -4.49 -8.26
CA SER A 115 -15.16 -3.35 -8.53
C SER A 115 -16.59 -3.64 -8.10
N LEU A 116 -17.11 -4.82 -8.37
CA LEU A 116 -18.43 -5.26 -7.87
C LEU A 116 -18.46 -5.34 -6.34
N ALA A 117 -17.40 -5.87 -5.72
CA ALA A 117 -17.27 -5.94 -4.27
C ALA A 117 -17.18 -4.54 -3.64
N SER A 118 -16.49 -3.59 -4.29
CA SER A 118 -16.46 -2.20 -3.87
C SER A 118 -17.85 -1.57 -3.93
N GLY A 119 -18.57 -1.72 -5.04
CA GLY A 119 -19.97 -1.30 -5.16
C GLY A 119 -20.87 -1.93 -4.09
N ALA A 120 -20.72 -3.23 -3.85
CA ALA A 120 -21.44 -3.94 -2.78
C ALA A 120 -21.14 -3.39 -1.38
N SER A 121 -19.94 -2.81 -1.17
CA SER A 121 -19.63 -2.10 0.08
C SER A 121 -20.53 -0.86 0.28
N GLY A 122 -20.89 -0.15 -0.80
CA GLY A 122 -21.87 0.93 -0.75
C GLY A 122 -23.28 0.45 -0.40
N LEU A 123 -23.61 -0.81 -0.67
CA LEU A 123 -24.91 -1.43 -0.33
C LEU A 123 -24.93 -2.11 1.04
N ALA A 124 -23.79 -2.12 1.77
CA ALA A 124 -23.69 -2.84 3.02
C ALA A 124 -24.67 -2.31 4.07
N ALA A 125 -25.64 -3.15 4.46
CA ALA A 125 -26.63 -2.85 5.49
C ALA A 125 -26.08 -3.09 6.90
N THR A 126 -25.05 -3.93 7.05
CA THR A 126 -24.41 -4.24 8.33
C THR A 126 -22.89 -4.12 8.21
N PHE A 127 -22.23 -3.93 9.35
CA PHE A 127 -20.76 -3.90 9.42
C PHE A 127 -20.13 -5.21 8.89
N PHE A 128 -20.72 -6.36 9.18
CA PHE A 128 -20.19 -7.64 8.72
C PHE A 128 -20.31 -7.85 7.22
N ILE A 129 -21.37 -7.32 6.58
CA ILE A 129 -21.47 -7.30 5.12
C ILE A 129 -20.37 -6.40 4.54
N LEU A 130 -20.13 -5.22 5.14
CA LEU A 130 -19.03 -4.35 4.71
C LEU A 130 -17.67 -5.05 4.87
N LEU A 131 -17.44 -5.73 5.98
CA LEU A 131 -16.20 -6.50 6.21
C LEU A 131 -16.03 -7.62 5.18
N PHE A 132 -17.09 -8.37 4.89
CA PHE A 132 -17.07 -9.41 3.86
C PHE A 132 -16.75 -8.85 2.46
N THR A 133 -17.36 -7.73 2.10
CA THR A 133 -17.04 -7.10 0.80
C THR A 133 -15.59 -6.64 0.73
N ARG A 134 -14.97 -6.20 1.83
CA ARG A 134 -13.53 -5.89 1.86
C ARG A 134 -12.66 -7.13 1.62
N CYS A 135 -13.04 -8.29 2.14
CA CYS A 135 -12.38 -9.55 1.81
C CYS A 135 -12.48 -9.86 0.30
N CYS A 136 -13.67 -9.68 -0.29
CA CYS A 136 -13.86 -9.90 -1.73
C CYS A 136 -13.04 -8.92 -2.59
N VAL A 137 -12.91 -7.65 -2.18
CA VAL A 137 -12.00 -6.70 -2.83
C VAL A 137 -10.56 -7.23 -2.80
N GLY A 138 -10.11 -7.75 -1.63
CA GLY A 138 -8.77 -8.33 -1.48
C GLY A 138 -8.51 -9.50 -2.44
N ILE A 139 -9.49 -10.37 -2.67
CA ILE A 139 -9.39 -11.47 -3.67
C ILE A 139 -9.20 -10.90 -5.08
N GLY A 140 -10.03 -9.93 -5.47
CA GLY A 140 -9.97 -9.35 -6.80
C GLY A 140 -8.65 -8.65 -7.08
N GLU A 141 -8.16 -7.86 -6.12
CA GLU A 141 -6.88 -7.15 -6.26
C GLU A 141 -5.68 -8.09 -6.25
N ALA A 142 -5.74 -9.21 -5.51
CA ALA A 142 -4.71 -10.23 -5.52
C ALA A 142 -4.47 -10.85 -6.91
N ALA A 143 -5.50 -10.86 -7.75
CA ALA A 143 -5.40 -11.32 -9.13
C ALA A 143 -4.63 -10.34 -10.04
N TYR A 144 -4.58 -9.07 -9.66
CA TYR A 144 -3.92 -8.01 -10.43
C TYR A 144 -2.48 -7.76 -9.98
N GLY A 145 -2.26 -7.59 -8.66
CA GLY A 145 -1.02 -7.09 -8.08
C GLY A 145 0.26 -7.76 -8.59
N PRO A 146 0.41 -9.09 -8.55
CA PRO A 146 1.61 -9.77 -9.04
C PRO A 146 1.65 -9.90 -10.56
N VAL A 147 0.49 -9.93 -11.23
CA VAL A 147 0.40 -10.23 -12.67
C VAL A 147 0.75 -9.02 -13.53
N ALA A 148 0.29 -7.83 -13.16
CA ALA A 148 0.50 -6.64 -13.95
C ALA A 148 1.98 -6.24 -14.12
N PRO A 149 2.83 -6.19 -13.07
CA PRO A 149 4.26 -5.91 -13.25
C PRO A 149 4.99 -6.98 -14.08
N ALA A 150 4.57 -8.25 -13.97
CA ALA A 150 5.12 -9.32 -14.79
C ALA A 150 4.79 -9.11 -16.28
N MET A 151 3.54 -8.78 -16.60
CA MET A 151 3.12 -8.47 -17.97
C MET A 151 3.87 -7.25 -18.55
N ILE A 152 4.06 -6.19 -17.76
CA ILE A 152 4.85 -5.03 -18.18
C ILE A 152 6.29 -5.45 -18.47
N SER A 153 6.86 -6.32 -17.64
CA SER A 153 8.22 -6.81 -17.82
C SER A 153 8.41 -7.62 -19.11
N ASP A 154 7.35 -8.28 -19.59
CA ASP A 154 7.36 -9.03 -20.83
C ASP A 154 7.14 -8.14 -22.07
N LEU A 155 6.43 -7.01 -21.90
CA LEU A 155 6.14 -6.07 -22.99
C LEU A 155 7.31 -5.17 -23.33
N TYR A 156 8.21 -4.90 -22.38
CA TYR A 156 9.30 -3.92 -22.56
C TYR A 156 10.67 -4.54 -22.36
N SER A 157 11.66 -4.06 -23.16
CA SER A 157 13.05 -4.49 -23.07
C SER A 157 13.67 -4.12 -21.71
N ILE A 158 14.74 -4.82 -21.33
CA ILE A 158 15.43 -4.63 -20.04
C ILE A 158 15.86 -3.17 -19.85
N GLU A 159 16.28 -2.50 -20.93
CA GLU A 159 16.78 -1.12 -20.92
C GLU A 159 15.67 -0.09 -20.62
N SER A 160 14.43 -0.37 -21.04
CA SER A 160 13.28 0.53 -20.89
C SER A 160 12.38 0.17 -19.70
N ARG A 161 12.44 -1.10 -19.27
CA ARG A 161 11.57 -1.69 -18.24
C ARG A 161 11.55 -0.91 -16.93
N GLY A 162 12.71 -0.48 -16.45
CA GLY A 162 12.83 0.29 -15.20
C GLY A 162 12.04 1.61 -15.25
N ARG A 163 12.13 2.33 -16.35
CA ARG A 163 11.40 3.60 -16.57
C ARG A 163 9.88 3.35 -16.62
N VAL A 164 9.46 2.31 -17.33
CA VAL A 164 8.03 1.98 -17.48
C VAL A 164 7.43 1.54 -16.15
N LEU A 165 8.13 0.70 -15.37
CA LEU A 165 7.69 0.31 -14.03
C LEU A 165 7.67 1.50 -13.05
N ALA A 166 8.59 2.46 -13.19
CA ALA A 166 8.55 3.68 -12.37
C ALA A 166 7.26 4.48 -12.63
N TRP A 167 6.84 4.64 -13.89
CA TRP A 167 5.55 5.25 -14.24
C TRP A 167 4.36 4.44 -13.69
N PHE A 168 4.43 3.11 -13.78
CA PHE A 168 3.40 2.24 -13.24
C PHE A 168 3.23 2.42 -11.72
N TYR A 169 4.33 2.48 -10.97
CA TYR A 169 4.30 2.69 -9.53
C TYR A 169 4.02 4.14 -9.11
N ALA A 170 4.22 5.13 -10.00
CA ALA A 170 3.79 6.51 -9.76
C ALA A 170 2.25 6.65 -9.62
N ALA A 171 1.49 5.66 -10.11
CA ALA A 171 0.05 5.58 -9.85
C ALA A 171 -0.30 5.42 -8.36
N ILE A 172 0.63 4.92 -7.52
CA ILE A 172 0.38 4.71 -6.08
C ILE A 172 0.09 6.03 -5.37
N PRO A 173 1.02 7.00 -5.28
CA PRO A 173 0.75 8.25 -4.60
C PRO A 173 -0.37 9.07 -5.27
N VAL A 174 -0.49 9.03 -6.59
CA VAL A 174 -1.53 9.75 -7.32
C VAL A 174 -2.91 9.14 -7.06
N GLY A 175 -3.05 7.82 -7.14
CA GLY A 175 -4.29 7.11 -6.86
C GLY A 175 -4.72 7.26 -5.41
N SER A 176 -3.77 7.19 -4.46
CA SER A 176 -4.04 7.43 -3.04
C SER A 176 -4.61 8.83 -2.79
N ALA A 177 -3.99 9.84 -3.39
CA ALA A 177 -4.45 11.21 -3.29
C ALA A 177 -5.86 11.39 -3.88
N LEU A 178 -6.09 10.84 -5.08
CA LEU A 178 -7.41 10.89 -5.72
C LEU A 178 -8.47 10.12 -4.91
N GLY A 179 -8.12 9.02 -4.25
CA GLY A 179 -8.99 8.28 -3.35
C GLY A 179 -9.40 9.12 -2.14
N TYR A 180 -8.46 9.80 -1.50
CA TYR A 180 -8.77 10.75 -0.41
C TYR A 180 -9.64 11.91 -0.89
N VAL A 181 -9.31 12.50 -2.05
CA VAL A 181 -10.09 13.61 -2.61
C VAL A 181 -11.50 13.16 -2.95
N LEU A 182 -11.66 12.04 -3.66
CA LEU A 182 -12.97 11.51 -4.02
C LEU A 182 -13.81 11.17 -2.78
N GLY A 183 -13.24 10.41 -1.85
CA GLY A 183 -13.92 10.02 -0.62
C GLY A 183 -14.33 11.25 0.21
N GLY A 184 -13.43 12.23 0.40
CA GLY A 184 -13.69 13.45 1.13
C GLY A 184 -14.76 14.34 0.47
N LEU A 185 -14.70 14.52 -0.86
CA LEU A 185 -15.70 15.29 -1.62
C LEU A 185 -17.09 14.65 -1.50
N VAL A 186 -17.17 13.35 -1.69
CA VAL A 186 -18.45 12.62 -1.71
C VAL A 186 -19.02 12.49 -0.30
N ALA A 187 -18.22 12.19 0.71
CA ALA A 187 -18.68 12.06 2.08
C ALA A 187 -19.26 13.37 2.63
N ASN A 188 -18.71 14.52 2.21
CA ASN A 188 -19.17 15.85 2.62
C ASN A 188 -20.22 16.46 1.67
N SER A 189 -20.61 15.74 0.62
CA SER A 189 -21.63 16.19 -0.33
C SER A 189 -23.05 15.89 0.18
N GLY A 190 -24.02 16.64 -0.30
CA GLY A 190 -25.45 16.37 -0.06
C GLY A 190 -26.03 15.24 -0.93
N ILE A 191 -25.18 14.47 -1.63
CA ILE A 191 -25.61 13.44 -2.60
C ILE A 191 -26.45 12.33 -1.96
N GLY A 192 -26.16 11.99 -0.69
CA GLY A 192 -26.93 11.02 0.08
C GLY A 192 -28.38 11.45 0.26
N ASN A 193 -28.62 12.71 0.60
CA ASN A 193 -29.97 13.27 0.77
C ASN A 193 -30.75 13.31 -0.56
N TRP A 194 -30.05 13.58 -1.67
CA TRP A 194 -30.64 13.57 -2.99
C TRP A 194 -31.02 12.15 -3.43
N SER A 195 -30.16 11.19 -3.18
CA SER A 195 -30.35 9.79 -3.61
C SER A 195 -31.33 9.01 -2.75
N ALA A 196 -31.51 9.35 -1.46
CA ALA A 196 -32.50 8.71 -0.59
C ALA A 196 -33.92 8.79 -1.16
N ARG A 197 -34.21 9.82 -1.97
CA ARG A 197 -35.48 9.97 -2.67
C ARG A 197 -35.70 8.95 -3.78
N TRP A 198 -34.63 8.34 -4.34
CA TRP A 198 -34.69 7.48 -5.52
C TRP A 198 -34.38 6.00 -5.22
N ILE A 199 -33.51 5.73 -4.26
CA ILE A 199 -32.98 4.38 -4.01
C ILE A 199 -33.55 3.77 -2.72
N GLY A 200 -34.15 4.60 -1.83
CA GLY A 200 -34.84 4.15 -0.62
C GLY A 200 -33.92 3.55 0.47
N THR A 201 -32.64 3.38 0.20
CA THR A 201 -31.66 2.81 1.14
C THR A 201 -30.64 3.86 1.54
N GLY A 202 -30.61 4.15 2.85
CA GLY A 202 -29.55 4.88 3.52
C GLY A 202 -29.13 6.20 2.89
N SER A 203 -29.46 7.31 3.53
CA SER A 203 -29.09 8.67 3.10
C SER A 203 -27.60 8.99 3.24
N GLU A 204 -26.74 8.02 3.61
CA GLU A 204 -25.33 8.29 3.88
C GLU A 204 -24.53 8.50 2.60
N SER A 205 -23.98 9.71 2.46
CA SER A 205 -23.20 10.11 1.29
C SER A 205 -21.96 9.26 1.04
N TRP A 206 -21.35 8.68 2.09
CA TRP A 206 -20.16 7.86 1.96
C TRP A 206 -20.33 6.62 1.05
N ARG A 207 -21.55 6.09 0.95
CA ARG A 207 -21.87 4.93 0.10
C ARG A 207 -21.63 5.22 -1.38
N TRP A 208 -21.89 6.46 -1.79
CA TRP A 208 -21.70 6.92 -3.17
C TRP A 208 -20.23 6.93 -3.59
N ALA A 209 -19.31 7.10 -2.67
CA ALA A 209 -17.89 7.03 -2.99
C ALA A 209 -17.52 5.64 -3.55
N PHE A 210 -18.12 4.57 -3.04
CA PHE A 210 -17.93 3.21 -3.55
C PHE A 210 -18.66 2.97 -4.87
N PHE A 211 -19.86 3.52 -5.05
CA PHE A 211 -20.59 3.38 -6.33
C PHE A 211 -19.86 4.09 -7.47
N ILE A 212 -19.27 5.25 -7.23
CA ILE A 212 -18.56 6.03 -8.24
C ILE A 212 -17.36 5.27 -8.79
N VAL A 213 -16.60 4.57 -7.94
CA VAL A 213 -15.42 3.81 -8.39
C VAL A 213 -15.79 2.48 -9.07
N THR A 214 -17.00 1.98 -8.87
CA THR A 214 -17.44 0.69 -9.40
C THR A 214 -17.51 0.68 -10.93
N LEU A 215 -18.19 1.65 -11.53
CA LEU A 215 -18.44 1.66 -12.98
C LEU A 215 -17.16 1.79 -13.81
N PRO A 216 -16.23 2.73 -13.52
CA PRO A 216 -14.95 2.77 -14.22
C PRO A 216 -14.15 1.48 -14.07
N GLY A 217 -14.14 0.89 -12.88
CA GLY A 217 -13.47 -0.39 -12.63
C GLY A 217 -14.03 -1.53 -13.49
N ILE A 218 -15.35 -1.66 -13.58
CA ILE A 218 -15.98 -2.67 -14.46
C ILE A 218 -15.60 -2.45 -15.93
N ILE A 219 -15.61 -1.20 -16.40
CA ILE A 219 -15.21 -0.87 -17.77
C ILE A 219 -13.76 -1.28 -18.04
N LEU A 220 -12.84 -0.98 -17.11
CA LEU A 220 -11.44 -1.36 -17.22
C LEU A 220 -11.25 -2.89 -17.19
N GLY A 221 -12.00 -3.59 -16.32
CA GLY A 221 -11.98 -5.04 -16.24
C GLY A 221 -12.49 -5.69 -17.53
N LEU A 222 -13.62 -5.23 -18.06
CA LEU A 222 -14.14 -5.69 -19.34
C LEU A 222 -13.15 -5.41 -20.48
N SER A 223 -12.55 -4.19 -20.51
CA SER A 223 -11.54 -3.84 -21.51
C SER A 223 -10.36 -4.80 -21.48
N SER A 224 -9.96 -5.28 -20.30
CA SER A 224 -8.88 -6.26 -20.14
C SER A 224 -9.20 -7.60 -20.82
N LEU A 225 -10.47 -8.06 -20.78
CA LEU A 225 -10.87 -9.33 -21.39
C LEU A 225 -10.77 -9.33 -22.92
N PHE A 226 -10.80 -8.14 -23.54
CA PHE A 226 -10.63 -8.00 -25.00
C PHE A 226 -9.17 -7.81 -25.41
N MET A 227 -8.23 -7.70 -24.46
CA MET A 227 -6.81 -7.58 -24.76
C MET A 227 -6.21 -8.92 -25.18
N ARG A 228 -5.32 -8.85 -26.18
CA ARG A 228 -4.58 -10.04 -26.61
C ARG A 228 -3.38 -10.29 -25.71
N GLU A 229 -3.16 -11.57 -25.40
CA GLU A 229 -2.00 -12.00 -24.62
C GLU A 229 -0.71 -11.55 -25.30
N PRO A 230 0.24 -10.92 -24.57
CA PRO A 230 1.54 -10.62 -25.11
C PRO A 230 2.23 -11.92 -25.54
N ALA A 231 2.77 -11.98 -26.74
CA ALA A 231 3.60 -13.11 -27.13
C ALA A 231 4.78 -13.22 -26.15
N HIS A 232 5.00 -14.41 -25.58
CA HIS A 232 6.16 -14.67 -24.71
C HIS A 232 7.43 -14.33 -25.50
N ARG A 233 8.13 -13.31 -25.04
CA ARG A 233 9.31 -12.77 -25.76
C ARG A 233 10.57 -13.53 -25.34
N GLU A 234 10.65 -14.77 -25.45
CA GLU A 234 11.78 -15.69 -25.40
C GLU A 234 11.40 -17.07 -24.80
N PRO A 235 11.52 -18.12 -25.63
CA PRO A 235 11.40 -19.52 -25.14
C PRO A 235 12.55 -19.95 -24.23
N GLY A 236 13.55 -19.10 -24.00
CA GLY A 236 14.78 -19.46 -23.29
C GLY A 236 14.79 -19.18 -21.78
N LEU A 237 13.94 -18.29 -21.26
CA LEU A 237 13.86 -17.98 -19.83
C LEU A 237 12.63 -18.61 -19.14
N SER A 238 11.69 -19.13 -19.92
CA SER A 238 10.47 -19.80 -19.46
C SER A 238 10.55 -21.35 -19.49
N ASN A 239 11.70 -21.93 -19.80
CA ASN A 239 11.86 -23.39 -19.84
C ASN A 239 12.24 -24.02 -18.48
N SER A 240 11.70 -23.52 -17.38
CA SER A 240 11.47 -24.38 -16.22
C SER A 240 9.96 -24.54 -16.03
N GLY A 241 9.37 -25.32 -16.88
CA GLY A 241 8.05 -25.90 -16.65
C GLY A 241 8.04 -26.73 -15.38
N LYS A 242 7.78 -26.13 -14.31
CA LYS A 242 7.67 -26.29 -12.86
C LYS A 242 8.48 -25.14 -12.28
N ALA A 243 7.81 -24.16 -11.65
CA ALA A 243 8.53 -23.27 -10.73
C ALA A 243 9.30 -24.20 -9.78
N ALA A 244 10.59 -24.41 -10.07
CA ALA A 244 11.43 -25.26 -9.25
C ALA A 244 11.35 -24.63 -7.86
N ALA A 245 10.90 -25.41 -6.88
CA ALA A 245 10.76 -24.94 -5.51
C ALA A 245 12.10 -24.27 -5.17
N VAL A 246 12.06 -22.96 -4.94
CA VAL A 246 13.27 -22.17 -4.66
C VAL A 246 13.99 -22.86 -3.53
N PRO A 247 15.24 -23.35 -3.71
CA PRO A 247 15.93 -24.09 -2.68
C PRO A 247 15.96 -23.27 -1.40
N TRP A 248 15.59 -23.84 -0.26
CA TRP A 248 15.62 -23.18 1.06
C TRP A 248 16.95 -22.47 1.34
N ARG A 249 18.02 -22.97 0.77
CA ARG A 249 19.35 -22.36 0.81
C ARG A 249 19.35 -20.88 0.32
N GLN A 250 18.53 -20.52 -0.65
CA GLN A 250 18.48 -19.15 -1.18
C GLN A 250 17.84 -18.18 -0.16
N TYR A 251 16.79 -18.60 0.54
CA TYR A 251 16.19 -17.82 1.63
C TYR A 251 17.18 -17.61 2.78
N ARG A 252 17.96 -18.66 3.13
CA ARG A 252 19.02 -18.53 4.15
C ARG A 252 20.06 -17.50 3.78
N ILE A 253 20.49 -17.41 2.52
CA ILE A 253 21.45 -16.40 2.07
C ILE A 253 20.92 -14.99 2.33
N LEU A 254 19.66 -14.70 1.97
CA LEU A 254 19.03 -13.41 2.20
C LEU A 254 18.97 -13.07 3.69
N LEU A 255 18.49 -14.00 4.51
CA LEU A 255 18.35 -13.82 5.95
C LEU A 255 19.71 -13.72 6.71
N HIS A 256 20.82 -14.17 6.11
CA HIS A 256 22.16 -14.01 6.66
C HIS A 256 22.92 -12.80 6.07
N THR A 257 22.29 -12.01 5.21
CA THR A 257 22.85 -10.76 4.67
C THR A 257 22.41 -9.61 5.54
N PRO A 258 23.25 -9.03 6.43
CA PRO A 258 22.86 -8.01 7.40
C PRO A 258 22.20 -6.80 6.76
N SER A 259 22.72 -6.32 5.63
CA SER A 259 22.12 -5.17 4.92
C SER A 259 20.72 -5.50 4.41
N TYR A 260 20.45 -6.73 3.95
CA TYR A 260 19.12 -7.15 3.53
C TYR A 260 18.14 -7.16 4.71
N VAL A 261 18.54 -7.79 5.82
CA VAL A 261 17.71 -7.90 7.02
C VAL A 261 17.40 -6.54 7.62
N LEU A 262 18.41 -5.68 7.81
CA LEU A 262 18.24 -4.34 8.37
C LEU A 262 17.44 -3.42 7.45
N CYS A 263 17.58 -3.56 6.13
CA CYS A 263 16.76 -2.86 5.16
C CYS A 263 15.28 -3.28 5.31
N THR A 264 15.02 -4.58 5.34
CA THR A 264 13.66 -5.15 5.45
C THR A 264 13.02 -4.78 6.79
N LEU A 265 13.74 -4.86 7.92
CA LEU A 265 13.21 -4.46 9.23
C LEU A 265 12.85 -2.97 9.27
N GLY A 266 13.71 -2.11 8.74
CA GLY A 266 13.41 -0.67 8.65
C GLY A 266 12.22 -0.39 7.73
N MET A 267 12.14 -1.08 6.58
CA MET A 267 10.97 -0.97 5.69
C MET A 267 9.69 -1.49 6.38
N THR A 268 9.75 -2.55 7.16
CA THR A 268 8.61 -3.09 7.92
C THR A 268 8.09 -2.05 8.92
N ALA A 269 8.98 -1.45 9.70
CA ALA A 269 8.61 -0.41 10.67
C ALA A 269 8.01 0.82 9.94
N MET A 270 8.61 1.26 8.84
CA MET A 270 8.10 2.35 8.00
C MET A 270 6.73 2.01 7.41
N THR A 271 6.56 0.80 6.86
CA THR A 271 5.28 0.35 6.26
C THR A 271 4.19 0.22 7.32
N PHE A 272 4.54 -0.22 8.54
CA PHE A 272 3.62 -0.22 9.67
C PHE A 272 3.12 1.20 9.98
N ALA A 273 4.02 2.18 10.04
CA ALA A 273 3.64 3.56 10.29
C ALA A 273 2.76 4.12 9.16
N ILE A 274 3.17 3.95 7.90
CA ILE A 274 2.43 4.48 6.73
C ILE A 274 1.03 3.85 6.64
N GLY A 275 0.93 2.53 6.77
CA GLY A 275 -0.34 1.81 6.61
C GLY A 275 -1.39 2.25 7.63
N GLY A 276 -1.01 2.25 8.91
CA GLY A 276 -1.92 2.63 9.99
C GLY A 276 -2.23 4.13 10.01
N ILE A 277 -1.20 4.98 9.94
CA ILE A 277 -1.40 6.43 9.94
C ILE A 277 -2.18 6.88 8.70
N GLY A 278 -1.85 6.33 7.51
CA GLY A 278 -2.56 6.65 6.27
C GLY A 278 -4.04 6.27 6.32
N PHE A 279 -4.38 5.14 6.96
CA PHE A 279 -5.77 4.71 7.14
C PHE A 279 -6.56 5.64 8.09
N TRP A 280 -5.96 6.05 9.21
CA TRP A 280 -6.65 6.80 10.26
C TRP A 280 -6.51 8.32 10.15
N MET A 281 -5.57 8.85 9.37
CA MET A 281 -5.29 10.28 9.29
C MET A 281 -6.50 11.11 8.81
N PRO A 282 -7.28 10.70 7.79
CA PRO A 282 -8.48 11.45 7.42
C PRO A 282 -9.46 11.62 8.57
N TYR A 283 -9.81 10.52 9.25
CA TYR A 283 -10.69 10.53 10.41
C TYR A 283 -10.15 11.42 11.54
N TYR A 284 -8.87 11.33 11.84
CA TYR A 284 -8.21 12.16 12.85
C TYR A 284 -8.27 13.64 12.52
N LEU A 285 -7.99 14.01 11.27
CA LEU A 285 -7.99 15.40 10.85
C LEU A 285 -9.40 16.01 10.89
N GLU A 286 -10.42 15.26 10.46
CA GLU A 286 -11.81 15.67 10.50
C GLU A 286 -12.38 15.77 11.92
N SER A 287 -11.87 14.97 12.86
CA SER A 287 -12.31 14.97 14.26
C SER A 287 -11.69 16.08 15.11
N ARG A 288 -10.69 16.82 14.59
CA ARG A 288 -10.04 17.90 15.33
C ARG A 288 -10.97 19.13 15.46
N PRO A 289 -10.96 19.80 16.63
CA PRO A 289 -11.68 21.07 16.78
C PRO A 289 -11.21 22.11 15.75
N GLY A 290 -12.13 22.73 15.06
CA GLY A 290 -11.83 23.72 14.01
C GLY A 290 -11.28 23.15 12.71
N ALA A 291 -11.40 21.85 12.48
CA ALA A 291 -11.02 21.21 11.24
C ALA A 291 -11.80 21.78 10.05
N PRO A 292 -11.12 22.11 8.94
CA PRO A 292 -11.83 22.53 7.74
C PRO A 292 -12.59 21.34 7.13
N ALA A 293 -13.76 21.62 6.54
CA ALA A 293 -14.60 20.58 5.91
C ALA A 293 -13.89 19.80 4.79
N ASN A 294 -12.81 20.35 4.24
CA ASN A 294 -11.99 19.74 3.19
C ASN A 294 -10.66 19.13 3.71
N ALA A 295 -10.57 18.82 5.01
CA ALA A 295 -9.33 18.31 5.62
C ALA A 295 -8.79 17.07 4.91
N THR A 296 -9.63 16.08 4.61
CA THR A 296 -9.26 14.87 3.87
C THR A 296 -8.75 15.17 2.46
N ILE A 297 -9.35 16.15 1.77
CA ILE A 297 -8.92 16.59 0.44
C ILE A 297 -7.52 17.21 0.49
N ILE A 298 -7.27 18.10 1.46
CA ILE A 298 -5.95 18.72 1.65
C ILE A 298 -4.90 17.66 1.96
N PHE A 299 -5.24 16.69 2.82
CA PHE A 299 -4.33 15.57 3.14
C PHE A 299 -4.00 14.74 1.90
N GLY A 300 -4.99 14.46 1.03
CA GLY A 300 -4.76 13.79 -0.25
C GLY A 300 -3.78 14.55 -1.14
N ALA A 301 -3.97 15.86 -1.32
CA ALA A 301 -3.06 16.69 -2.10
C ALA A 301 -1.64 16.71 -1.52
N ILE A 302 -1.50 16.82 -0.19
CA ILE A 302 -0.22 16.76 0.51
C ILE A 302 0.45 15.41 0.25
N THR A 303 -0.26 14.30 0.35
CA THR A 303 0.28 12.95 0.12
C THR A 303 0.83 12.80 -1.29
N ALA A 304 0.12 13.31 -2.31
CA ALA A 304 0.60 13.27 -3.69
C ALA A 304 1.90 14.07 -3.86
N VAL A 305 1.90 15.34 -3.46
CA VAL A 305 3.03 16.26 -3.70
C VAL A 305 4.25 15.82 -2.88
N ALA A 306 4.05 15.54 -1.59
CA ALA A 306 5.12 15.08 -0.71
C ALA A 306 5.67 13.71 -1.16
N GLY A 307 4.78 12.75 -1.48
CA GLY A 307 5.16 11.41 -1.90
C GLY A 307 5.99 11.38 -3.17
N LEU A 308 5.54 12.07 -4.23
CA LEU A 308 6.27 12.14 -5.49
C LEU A 308 7.61 12.87 -5.35
N SER A 309 7.60 14.07 -4.75
CA SER A 309 8.82 14.87 -4.60
C SER A 309 9.85 14.18 -3.68
N ALA A 310 9.41 13.61 -2.57
CA ALA A 310 10.29 12.92 -1.64
C ALA A 310 10.93 11.67 -2.26
N THR A 311 10.16 10.85 -2.97
CA THR A 311 10.70 9.64 -3.62
C THR A 311 11.80 9.98 -4.62
N LEU A 312 11.61 11.02 -5.44
CA LEU A 312 12.61 11.48 -6.40
C LEU A 312 13.85 12.06 -5.71
N LEU A 313 13.64 12.98 -4.77
CA LEU A 313 14.74 13.67 -4.08
C LEU A 313 15.54 12.71 -3.18
N GLY A 314 14.89 11.72 -2.57
CA GLY A 314 15.54 10.70 -1.76
C GLY A 314 16.50 9.83 -2.59
N GLY A 315 16.08 9.41 -3.79
CA GLY A 315 16.94 8.69 -4.72
C GLY A 315 18.18 9.52 -5.11
N ILE A 316 17.96 10.77 -5.55
CA ILE A 316 19.02 11.70 -5.93
C ILE A 316 19.98 11.96 -4.77
N ALA A 317 19.46 12.13 -3.55
CA ALA A 317 20.28 12.37 -2.37
C ALA A 317 21.18 11.17 -2.04
N GLY A 318 20.61 9.93 -2.12
CA GLY A 318 21.36 8.71 -1.95
C GLY A 318 22.48 8.54 -2.95
N ASP A 319 22.20 8.81 -4.24
CA ASP A 319 23.18 8.70 -5.33
C ASP A 319 24.31 9.73 -5.20
N LYS A 320 23.97 11.00 -4.96
CA LYS A 320 24.98 12.07 -4.81
C LYS A 320 25.89 11.83 -3.61
N LEU A 321 25.35 11.35 -2.50
CA LEU A 321 26.13 11.12 -1.28
C LEU A 321 26.99 9.85 -1.40
N ARG A 322 26.66 8.92 -2.28
CA ARG A 322 27.38 7.65 -2.46
C ARG A 322 28.85 7.84 -2.81
N ALA A 323 29.17 8.87 -3.58
CA ALA A 323 30.57 9.18 -3.94
C ALA A 323 31.46 9.49 -2.71
N ARG A 324 30.86 10.00 -1.61
CA ARG A 324 31.58 10.36 -0.38
C ARG A 324 31.40 9.34 0.74
N PHE A 325 30.29 8.63 0.74
CA PHE A 325 29.92 7.69 1.81
C PHE A 325 29.22 6.46 1.24
N PRO A 326 29.88 5.28 1.25
CA PRO A 326 29.33 4.04 0.67
C PRO A 326 28.01 3.59 1.28
N GLY A 327 27.75 3.93 2.56
CA GLY A 327 26.51 3.66 3.27
C GLY A 327 25.37 4.66 3.01
N SER A 328 25.50 5.54 2.01
CA SER A 328 24.64 6.71 1.78
C SER A 328 23.15 6.40 1.73
N TYR A 329 22.73 5.36 1.04
CA TYR A 329 21.32 5.01 0.92
C TYR A 329 20.67 4.72 2.28
N PHE A 330 21.38 3.98 3.14
CA PHE A 330 20.93 3.75 4.50
C PHE A 330 20.94 5.02 5.34
N LEU A 331 22.00 5.84 5.23
CA LEU A 331 22.14 7.08 6.00
C LEU A 331 21.03 8.07 5.66
N VAL A 332 20.76 8.28 4.37
CA VAL A 332 19.71 9.20 3.89
C VAL A 332 18.34 8.74 4.39
N SER A 333 18.04 7.43 4.29
CA SER A 333 16.80 6.85 4.79
C SER A 333 16.67 6.98 6.31
N ALA A 334 17.74 6.71 7.05
CA ALA A 334 17.77 6.82 8.51
C ALA A 334 17.53 8.25 8.99
N LEU A 335 18.24 9.22 8.42
CA LEU A 335 18.11 10.64 8.80
C LEU A 335 16.70 11.17 8.50
N ALA A 336 16.11 10.79 7.37
CA ALA A 336 14.74 11.18 7.04
C ALA A 336 13.73 10.65 8.08
N MET A 337 13.84 9.38 8.49
CA MET A 337 12.93 8.81 9.49
C MET A 337 13.17 9.38 10.89
N LEU A 338 14.42 9.58 11.30
CA LEU A 338 14.74 10.18 12.60
C LEU A 338 14.27 11.64 12.69
N ALA A 339 14.41 12.43 11.61
CA ALA A 339 13.88 13.77 11.52
C ALA A 339 12.34 13.79 11.41
N GLY A 340 11.77 12.81 10.73
CA GLY A 340 10.32 12.68 10.54
C GLY A 340 9.55 12.53 11.85
N PHE A 341 10.12 11.85 12.86
CA PHE A 341 9.44 11.64 14.13
C PHE A 341 9.13 12.93 14.90
N PRO A 342 10.10 13.81 15.23
CA PRO A 342 9.79 15.06 15.91
C PRO A 342 8.89 15.97 15.06
N ILE A 343 9.00 15.96 13.74
CA ILE A 343 8.12 16.69 12.84
C ILE A 343 6.68 16.14 12.95
N PHE A 344 6.52 14.83 12.97
CA PHE A 344 5.21 14.18 13.16
C PHE A 344 4.61 14.54 14.53
N LEU A 345 5.40 14.52 15.60
CA LEU A 345 4.95 14.96 16.93
C LEU A 345 4.53 16.44 16.93
N ALA A 346 5.26 17.29 16.20
CA ALA A 346 4.89 18.70 16.05
C ALA A 346 3.54 18.85 15.31
N ALA A 347 3.27 18.02 14.27
CA ALA A 347 1.98 18.01 13.59
C ALA A 347 0.81 17.66 14.52
N LEU A 348 1.01 16.70 15.42
CA LEU A 348 -0.02 16.29 16.38
C LEU A 348 -0.32 17.38 17.45
N ARG A 349 0.66 18.21 17.79
CA ARG A 349 0.59 19.24 18.85
C ARG A 349 0.45 20.67 18.33
N ALA A 350 0.51 20.86 17.01
CA ALA A 350 0.49 22.21 16.44
C ALA A 350 -0.79 22.98 16.83
N PRO A 351 -0.67 24.19 17.41
CA PRO A 351 -1.82 24.97 17.86
C PRO A 351 -2.51 25.70 16.72
N PHE A 352 -1.81 25.95 15.62
CA PHE A 352 -2.30 26.72 14.49
C PHE A 352 -2.67 25.81 13.31
N PRO A 353 -3.84 25.98 12.66
CA PRO A 353 -4.26 25.14 11.53
C PRO A 353 -3.25 25.09 10.38
N TRP A 354 -2.63 26.23 10.03
CA TRP A 354 -1.62 26.27 8.95
C TRP A 354 -0.35 25.49 9.30
N ALA A 355 0.09 25.48 10.57
CA ALA A 355 1.26 24.76 11.02
C ALA A 355 1.05 23.24 10.95
N ILE A 356 -0.16 22.77 11.23
CA ILE A 356 -0.53 21.35 11.09
C ILE A 356 -0.21 20.87 9.67
N TRP A 357 -0.67 21.60 8.64
CA TRP A 357 -0.48 21.21 7.25
C TRP A 357 0.98 21.21 6.82
N ILE A 358 1.76 22.17 7.28
CA ILE A 358 3.20 22.22 7.02
C ILE A 358 3.89 21.00 7.65
N PHE A 359 3.62 20.71 8.92
CA PHE A 359 4.24 19.57 9.59
C PHE A 359 3.78 18.23 9.03
N ILE A 360 2.50 18.10 8.62
CA ILE A 360 2.03 16.90 7.92
C ILE A 360 2.76 16.73 6.59
N PHE A 361 2.91 17.81 5.81
CA PHE A 361 3.68 17.75 4.56
C PHE A 361 5.11 17.28 4.78
N LEU A 362 5.80 17.87 5.74
CA LEU A 362 7.18 17.50 6.08
C LEU A 362 7.29 16.07 6.63
N ALA A 363 6.35 15.63 7.45
CA ALA A 363 6.31 14.26 7.95
C ALA A 363 6.07 13.25 6.81
N CYS A 364 5.11 13.51 5.93
CA CYS A 364 4.89 12.70 4.73
C CYS A 364 6.11 12.69 3.82
N PHE A 365 6.76 13.84 3.63
CA PHE A 365 8.00 13.93 2.86
C PHE A 365 9.10 13.04 3.46
N CYS A 366 9.31 13.08 4.76
CA CYS A 366 10.27 12.21 5.44
C CYS A 366 9.92 10.71 5.30
N LEU A 367 8.63 10.37 5.38
CA LEU A 367 8.17 8.99 5.22
C LEU A 367 8.44 8.43 3.82
N PHE A 368 8.24 9.22 2.77
CA PHE A 368 8.42 8.75 1.39
C PHE A 368 9.86 8.91 0.87
N PHE A 369 10.71 9.69 1.56
CA PHE A 369 12.07 10.00 1.11
C PHE A 369 12.98 8.78 1.00
N ASN A 370 12.71 7.73 1.77
CA ASN A 370 13.47 6.49 1.77
C ASN A 370 13.07 5.50 0.65
N THR A 371 11.97 5.74 -0.09
CA THR A 371 11.42 4.76 -1.06
C THR A 371 12.43 4.38 -2.15
N GLY A 372 13.09 5.35 -2.78
CA GLY A 372 14.14 5.10 -3.77
C GLY A 372 15.38 4.42 -3.16
N PRO A 373 15.99 5.01 -2.13
CA PRO A 373 17.17 4.45 -1.47
C PRO A 373 17.01 3.00 -0.99
N THR A 374 15.91 2.65 -0.32
CA THR A 374 15.72 1.28 0.23
C THR A 374 15.57 0.22 -0.86
N ASN A 375 14.84 0.54 -1.94
CA ASN A 375 14.77 -0.36 -3.10
C ASN A 375 16.13 -0.53 -3.78
N THR A 376 16.96 0.52 -3.82
CA THR A 376 18.34 0.45 -4.32
C THR A 376 19.22 -0.44 -3.43
N ILE A 377 19.08 -0.36 -2.09
CA ILE A 377 19.78 -1.25 -1.17
C ILE A 377 19.42 -2.71 -1.48
N LEU A 378 18.12 -3.05 -1.53
CA LEU A 378 17.68 -4.42 -1.82
C LEU A 378 18.24 -4.94 -3.14
N ALA A 379 18.21 -4.12 -4.20
CA ALA A 379 18.76 -4.49 -5.50
C ALA A 379 20.28 -4.75 -5.47
N ASN A 380 21.04 -3.95 -4.69
CA ASN A 380 22.48 -4.00 -4.63
C ASN A 380 23.01 -5.15 -3.75
N VAL A 381 22.32 -5.50 -2.66
CA VAL A 381 22.76 -6.55 -1.73
C VAL A 381 22.20 -7.94 -2.09
N THR A 382 21.34 -8.00 -3.10
CA THR A 382 20.78 -9.26 -3.60
C THR A 382 21.45 -9.64 -4.91
N ARG A 383 21.95 -10.89 -4.99
CA ARG A 383 22.56 -11.43 -6.23
C ARG A 383 21.57 -11.31 -7.38
N PRO A 384 22.01 -10.97 -8.61
CA PRO A 384 21.12 -10.82 -9.78
C PRO A 384 20.18 -12.00 -10.00
N SER A 385 20.66 -13.23 -9.85
CA SER A 385 19.86 -14.47 -9.96
C SER A 385 18.80 -14.64 -8.87
N MET A 386 18.87 -13.88 -7.77
CA MET A 386 17.97 -13.98 -6.62
C MET A 386 17.14 -12.71 -6.39
N ARG A 387 17.29 -11.67 -7.22
CA ARG A 387 16.62 -10.37 -7.00
C ARG A 387 15.11 -10.50 -6.91
N ALA A 388 14.49 -11.25 -7.81
CA ALA A 388 13.04 -11.45 -7.80
C ALA A 388 12.58 -12.07 -6.47
N ILE A 389 13.30 -13.07 -5.97
CA ILE A 389 13.02 -13.72 -4.68
C ILE A 389 13.25 -12.74 -3.53
N GLY A 390 14.35 -11.99 -3.57
CA GLY A 390 14.68 -11.01 -2.54
C GLY A 390 13.59 -9.92 -2.42
N PHE A 391 13.12 -9.38 -3.52
CA PHE A 391 12.00 -8.42 -3.51
C PHE A 391 10.69 -9.07 -3.06
N ALA A 392 10.37 -10.28 -3.51
CA ALA A 392 9.16 -10.98 -3.10
C ALA A 392 9.12 -11.26 -1.59
N VAL A 393 10.22 -11.74 -1.01
CA VAL A 393 10.35 -11.98 0.43
C VAL A 393 10.25 -10.66 1.21
N ASN A 394 10.92 -9.61 0.74
CA ASN A 394 10.82 -8.29 1.37
C ASN A 394 9.37 -7.78 1.35
N ILE A 395 8.72 -7.77 0.19
CA ILE A 395 7.33 -7.34 0.04
C ILE A 395 6.40 -8.14 0.96
N PHE A 396 6.57 -9.46 1.03
CA PHE A 396 5.77 -10.28 1.92
C PHE A 396 5.96 -9.89 3.38
N ILE A 397 7.20 -9.70 3.84
CA ILE A 397 7.49 -9.35 5.24
C ILE A 397 6.96 -7.97 5.60
N ILE A 398 7.18 -6.96 4.75
CA ILE A 398 6.76 -5.59 5.04
C ILE A 398 5.24 -5.44 5.08
N HIS A 399 4.51 -6.20 4.25
CA HIS A 399 3.05 -6.21 4.29
C HIS A 399 2.52 -7.05 5.45
N ALA A 400 3.05 -8.27 5.66
CA ALA A 400 2.57 -9.17 6.71
C ALA A 400 2.74 -8.57 8.13
N LEU A 401 3.87 -7.92 8.39
CA LEU A 401 4.21 -7.36 9.70
C LEU A 401 4.01 -5.83 9.77
N GLY A 402 3.73 -5.18 8.66
CA GLY A 402 3.52 -3.74 8.55
C GLY A 402 2.04 -3.38 8.40
N ASP A 403 1.64 -3.03 7.19
CA ASP A 403 0.34 -2.43 6.90
C ASP A 403 -0.86 -3.37 7.04
N VAL A 404 -0.68 -4.69 7.08
CA VAL A 404 -1.76 -5.63 7.42
C VAL A 404 -2.21 -5.42 8.88
N ILE A 405 -1.27 -5.24 9.80
CA ILE A 405 -1.55 -5.19 11.23
C ILE A 405 -1.90 -3.76 11.69
N SER A 406 -1.26 -2.76 11.09
CA SER A 406 -1.24 -1.41 11.64
C SER A 406 -2.60 -0.69 11.74
N PRO A 407 -3.58 -0.84 10.82
CA PRO A 407 -4.89 -0.22 10.98
C PRO A 407 -5.64 -0.72 12.23
N VAL A 408 -5.64 -2.04 12.48
CA VAL A 408 -6.23 -2.62 13.70
C VAL A 408 -5.44 -2.21 14.93
N ALA A 409 -4.11 -2.19 14.86
CA ALA A 409 -3.28 -1.82 16.01
C ALA A 409 -3.57 -0.38 16.47
N ILE A 410 -3.67 0.58 15.55
CA ILE A 410 -4.06 1.96 15.90
C ILE A 410 -5.48 2.00 16.46
N GLY A 411 -6.41 1.26 15.86
CA GLY A 411 -7.78 1.17 16.37
C GLY A 411 -7.83 0.65 17.80
N CYS A 412 -7.15 -0.47 18.09
CA CYS A 412 -7.05 -1.03 19.45
C CYS A 412 -6.44 -0.04 20.45
N LEU A 413 -5.36 0.64 20.05
CA LEU A 413 -4.73 1.65 20.89
C LEU A 413 -5.67 2.84 21.16
N ASN A 414 -6.44 3.26 20.15
CA ASN A 414 -7.40 4.34 20.32
C ASN A 414 -8.57 3.94 21.22
N ASP A 415 -9.11 2.74 21.06
CA ASP A 415 -10.15 2.20 21.92
C ASP A 415 -9.67 2.10 23.38
N TRP A 416 -8.38 1.76 23.59
CA TRP A 416 -7.78 1.64 24.92
C TRP A 416 -7.45 3.01 25.53
N PHE A 417 -6.72 3.88 24.80
CA PHE A 417 -6.30 5.19 25.31
C PHE A 417 -7.42 6.23 25.30
N ARG A 418 -8.44 6.03 24.45
CA ARG A 418 -9.48 7.01 24.12
C ARG A 418 -8.90 8.35 23.65
N ASP A 419 -7.76 8.28 22.98
CA ASP A 419 -6.98 9.42 22.53
C ASP A 419 -6.16 9.04 21.30
N MET A 420 -6.60 9.52 20.12
CA MET A 420 -5.93 9.22 18.86
C MET A 420 -4.51 9.81 18.81
N ASN A 421 -4.23 10.93 19.51
CA ASN A 421 -2.87 11.47 19.58
C ASN A 421 -1.92 10.47 20.25
N LYS A 422 -2.33 9.85 21.37
CA LYS A 422 -1.52 8.84 22.07
C LYS A 422 -1.30 7.62 21.18
N SER A 423 -2.33 7.18 20.46
CA SER A 423 -2.26 6.05 19.54
C SER A 423 -1.28 6.35 18.39
N PHE A 424 -1.34 7.54 17.82
CA PHE A 424 -0.40 7.98 16.79
C PHE A 424 1.03 8.17 17.31
N ILE A 425 1.22 8.65 18.54
CA ILE A 425 2.55 8.74 19.16
C ILE A 425 3.14 7.34 19.33
N ALA A 426 2.36 6.37 19.83
CA ALA A 426 2.80 4.99 20.02
C ALA A 426 3.24 4.35 18.70
N VAL A 427 2.44 4.48 17.66
CA VAL A 427 2.78 3.97 16.31
C VAL A 427 3.87 4.80 15.66
N GLY A 428 3.94 6.10 15.95
CA GLY A 428 5.00 6.99 15.51
C GLY A 428 6.40 6.55 15.97
N LEU A 429 6.52 5.76 17.04
CA LEU A 429 7.79 5.15 17.44
C LEU A 429 8.39 4.22 16.38
N MET A 430 7.62 3.83 15.37
CA MET A 430 8.13 3.10 14.22
C MET A 430 9.04 3.97 13.32
N PHE A 431 8.93 5.30 13.36
CA PHE A 431 9.86 6.20 12.67
C PHE A 431 11.30 6.03 13.21
N PRO A 432 11.58 6.30 14.50
CA PRO A 432 12.92 6.10 15.01
C PRO A 432 13.37 4.63 14.96
N ALA A 433 12.45 3.66 15.10
CA ALA A 433 12.80 2.25 14.94
C ALA A 433 13.33 1.96 13.53
N ALA A 434 12.66 2.42 12.48
CA ALA A 434 13.13 2.31 11.11
C ALA A 434 14.49 3.03 10.92
N GLY A 435 14.60 4.25 11.45
CA GLY A 435 15.82 5.03 11.39
C GLY A 435 17.02 4.31 12.05
N ILE A 436 16.83 3.70 13.20
CA ILE A 436 17.87 2.94 13.92
C ILE A 436 18.30 1.71 13.12
N PHE A 437 17.35 0.91 12.57
CA PHE A 437 17.69 -0.24 11.74
C PHE A 437 18.52 0.18 10.52
N TRP A 438 18.11 1.26 9.85
CA TRP A 438 18.84 1.73 8.68
C TRP A 438 20.19 2.38 9.06
N LEU A 439 20.28 3.09 10.18
CA LEU A 439 21.56 3.61 10.65
C LEU A 439 22.54 2.48 10.94
N ALA A 440 22.09 1.40 11.59
CA ALA A 440 22.90 0.21 11.81
C ALA A 440 23.35 -0.48 10.50
N GLY A 441 22.50 -0.39 9.45
CA GLY A 441 22.79 -0.96 8.12
C GLY A 441 23.93 -0.27 7.36
N THR A 442 24.22 1.00 7.68
CA THR A 442 25.26 1.80 6.98
C THR A 442 26.61 1.11 6.93
N ARG A 443 26.99 0.41 8.00
CA ARG A 443 28.30 -0.28 8.15
C ARG A 443 28.43 -1.53 7.32
N TYR A 444 27.32 -2.14 6.89
CA TYR A 444 27.35 -3.44 6.18
C TYR A 444 27.17 -3.28 4.67
N LEU A 445 26.63 -2.15 4.19
CA LEU A 445 26.18 -1.99 2.80
C LEU A 445 27.29 -2.24 1.78
N GLN A 446 28.49 -1.68 2.02
CA GLN A 446 29.60 -1.84 1.08
C GLN A 446 30.05 -3.28 0.96
N ARG A 447 30.25 -3.97 2.10
CA ARG A 447 30.65 -5.38 2.15
C ARG A 447 29.65 -6.28 1.46
N ASP A 448 28.36 -6.12 1.78
CA ASP A 448 27.30 -6.99 1.29
C ASP A 448 27.02 -6.74 -0.21
N THR A 449 27.18 -5.51 -0.69
CA THR A 449 27.13 -5.17 -2.12
C THR A 449 28.28 -5.85 -2.89
N ALA A 450 29.50 -5.79 -2.36
CA ALA A 450 30.66 -6.46 -2.96
C ALA A 450 30.47 -7.99 -2.99
N ALA A 451 29.96 -8.59 -1.91
CA ALA A 451 29.66 -10.01 -1.84
C ALA A 451 28.58 -10.47 -2.84
N ALA A 452 27.53 -9.63 -3.04
CA ALA A 452 26.49 -9.91 -4.04
C ALA A 452 27.05 -9.90 -5.48
N SER A 453 27.96 -8.97 -5.77
CA SER A 453 28.61 -8.85 -7.07
C SER A 453 29.62 -9.98 -7.33
N ALA A 454 30.43 -10.37 -6.34
CA ALA A 454 31.42 -11.45 -6.44
C ALA A 454 30.78 -12.84 -6.62
N GLY A 455 29.60 -13.06 -6.05
CA GLY A 455 28.83 -14.29 -6.25
C GLY A 455 28.40 -14.55 -7.70
N ASN A 456 28.48 -13.54 -8.56
CA ASN A 456 28.25 -13.65 -10.00
C ASN A 456 29.52 -14.11 -10.78
N ALA A 457 30.68 -13.85 -10.21
CA ALA A 457 31.98 -14.18 -10.84
C ALA A 457 32.51 -15.59 -10.49
N GLY A 458 31.70 -16.45 -9.83
CA GLY A 458 32.10 -17.80 -9.47
C GLY A 458 33.19 -17.89 -8.38
N VAL A 459 33.51 -16.81 -7.67
CA VAL A 459 34.53 -16.76 -6.63
C VAL A 459 33.96 -17.32 -5.31
N PRO A 460 34.62 -18.32 -4.68
CA PRO A 460 34.17 -18.89 -3.42
C PRO A 460 34.15 -17.80 -2.29
N PRO A 461 33.17 -17.81 -1.38
CA PRO A 461 33.07 -16.82 -0.31
C PRO A 461 34.22 -16.78 0.71
N ALA A 462 35.06 -17.80 0.74
CA ALA A 462 36.18 -17.92 1.68
C ALA A 462 37.33 -16.91 1.46
N ARG A 463 37.41 -16.24 0.29
CA ARG A 463 38.47 -15.23 0.01
C ARG A 463 38.11 -13.80 0.42
N LEU A 464 36.89 -13.52 0.83
CA LEU A 464 36.42 -12.19 1.14
C LEU A 464 36.55 -11.79 2.64
N GLN A 465 37.05 -12.67 3.49
CA GLN A 465 37.26 -12.40 4.91
C GLN A 465 38.59 -11.70 5.24
N ARG A 466 39.40 -11.34 4.23
CA ARG A 466 40.75 -10.75 4.41
C ARG A 466 40.97 -9.45 3.64
N ILE A 467 39.89 -8.67 3.35
CA ILE A 467 40.05 -7.32 2.82
C ILE A 467 39.35 -6.31 3.75
#